data_088acfc3adb38449c2a9c84350053137
#
_entry.id   088acfc3adb38449c2a9c84350053137
#
_cell.length_a   1.000
_cell.length_b   1.000
_cell.length_c   1.000
_cell.angle_alpha   90.00
_cell.angle_beta   90.00
_cell.angle_gamma   90.00
#
_symmetry.space_group_name_H-M   'P 1'
#
loop_
_entity.id
_entity.type
_entity.pdbx_description
1 polymer ?
#
loop_
_entity_poly.entity_id
_entity_poly.type
_entity_poly.pdbx_seq_one_letter_code
_entity_poly.pdbx_strand_id
1 'polypeptide(L)'
;MAQHYKDLIAWQKAMDLVAALYDATEAFPKREIYSLTDQMRRAAVSIPSNIAEGQAHFSKREFRHFLRHSSGSLAELETQILIAQRRNYLNESQTAELLRRTHEVGRILSGLLNSLRERTTAA
;
A
#
# COMPACT_ATOMS: atom_id res chain seq x y z
N MET A 1 6.04 3.59 -25.53
CA MET A 1 6.27 2.27 -24.97
C MET A 1 5.57 2.14 -23.65
N ALA A 2 4.78 1.08 -23.46
CA ALA A 2 4.10 0.86 -22.17
C ALA A 2 5.15 0.53 -21.11
N GLN A 3 5.09 1.26 -20.00
CA GLN A 3 5.98 1.05 -18.86
C GLN A 3 5.54 -0.24 -18.14
N HIS A 4 6.50 -1.11 -17.84
CA HIS A 4 6.21 -2.31 -17.07
C HIS A 4 5.97 -1.92 -15.62
N TYR A 5 5.04 -2.62 -14.92
CA TYR A 5 4.72 -2.26 -13.53
C TYR A 5 5.93 -2.35 -12.61
N LYS A 6 6.88 -3.24 -12.87
CA LYS A 6 8.11 -3.38 -12.07
C LYS A 6 9.01 -2.15 -12.12
N ASP A 7 8.84 -1.31 -13.14
CA ASP A 7 9.60 -0.08 -13.29
C ASP A 7 8.99 1.08 -12.50
N LEU A 8 7.76 0.91 -12.02
CA LEU A 8 7.08 1.95 -11.23
C LEU A 8 7.65 2.02 -9.83
N ILE A 9 8.07 3.20 -9.43
CA ILE A 9 8.59 3.43 -8.07
C ILE A 9 7.52 3.09 -7.04
N ALA A 10 6.25 3.41 -7.33
CA ALA A 10 5.12 3.08 -6.45
C ALA A 10 5.08 1.58 -6.15
N TRP A 11 5.25 0.75 -7.18
CA TRP A 11 5.25 -0.70 -7.02
C TRP A 11 6.45 -1.17 -6.21
N GLN A 12 7.63 -0.65 -6.53
CA GLN A 12 8.88 -1.02 -5.84
C GLN A 12 8.81 -0.71 -4.35
N LYS A 13 8.33 0.49 -4.01
CA LYS A 13 8.20 0.89 -2.61
C LYS A 13 7.09 0.13 -1.89
N ALA A 14 6.02 -0.20 -2.59
CA ALA A 14 4.95 -1.03 -2.04
C ALA A 14 5.46 -2.43 -1.73
N MET A 15 6.32 -2.99 -2.58
CA MET A 15 6.94 -4.31 -2.34
C MET A 15 7.85 -4.27 -1.12
N ASP A 16 8.63 -3.18 -0.95
CA ASP A 16 9.45 -3.01 0.24
C ASP A 16 8.59 -2.93 1.50
N LEU A 17 7.46 -2.25 1.42
CA LEU A 17 6.51 -2.18 2.54
C LEU A 17 5.96 -3.56 2.89
N VAL A 18 5.61 -4.37 1.89
CA VAL A 18 5.12 -5.74 2.11
C VAL A 18 6.17 -6.55 2.87
N ALA A 19 7.42 -6.49 2.44
CA ALA A 19 8.51 -7.23 3.10
C ALA A 19 8.68 -6.78 4.54
N ALA A 20 8.70 -5.47 4.79
CA ALA A 20 8.82 -4.91 6.13
C ALA A 20 7.65 -5.31 7.03
N LEU A 21 6.44 -5.34 6.46
CA LEU A 21 5.23 -5.72 7.21
C LEU A 21 5.28 -7.20 7.59
N TYR A 22 5.68 -8.07 6.67
CA TYR A 22 5.82 -9.49 6.98
C TYR A 22 6.84 -9.71 8.09
N ASP A 23 8.00 -9.06 8.01
CA ASP A 23 9.04 -9.16 9.04
C ASP A 23 8.50 -8.70 10.41
N ALA A 24 7.83 -7.55 10.43
CA ALA A 24 7.30 -7.00 11.68
C ALA A 24 6.24 -7.87 12.32
N THR A 25 5.43 -8.57 11.52
CA THR A 25 4.34 -9.40 12.03
C THR A 25 4.77 -10.83 12.40
N GLU A 26 6.01 -11.21 12.10
CA GLU A 26 6.54 -12.54 12.47
C GLU A 26 6.44 -12.79 13.98
N ALA A 27 6.65 -11.77 14.79
CA ALA A 27 6.64 -11.86 16.24
C ALA A 27 5.26 -11.65 16.87
N PHE A 28 4.24 -11.44 16.07
CA PHE A 28 2.88 -11.27 16.58
C PHE A 28 2.38 -12.52 17.26
N PRO A 29 1.48 -12.40 18.26
CA PRO A 29 0.92 -13.59 18.92
C PRO A 29 0.29 -14.54 17.91
N LYS A 30 0.48 -15.84 18.12
CA LYS A 30 -0.07 -16.87 17.23
C LYS A 30 -1.58 -16.81 17.12
N ARG A 31 -2.26 -16.35 18.17
CA ARG A 31 -3.73 -16.20 18.15
C ARG A 31 -4.22 -15.18 17.13
N GLU A 32 -3.33 -14.30 16.65
CA GLU A 32 -3.68 -13.30 15.65
C GLU A 32 -3.45 -13.76 14.21
N ILE A 33 -2.90 -14.97 14.01
CA ILE A 33 -2.50 -15.42 12.67
C ILE A 33 -3.65 -15.47 11.67
N TYR A 34 -4.88 -15.74 12.13
CA TYR A 34 -6.08 -15.75 11.30
C TYR A 34 -6.94 -14.51 11.53
N SER A 35 -6.42 -13.52 12.19
CA SER A 35 -7.13 -12.30 12.55
C SER A 35 -6.31 -11.08 12.11
N LEU A 36 -5.75 -10.32 13.05
CA LEU A 36 -5.04 -9.08 12.72
C LEU A 36 -3.84 -9.31 11.80
N THR A 37 -3.03 -10.32 12.07
CA THR A 37 -1.86 -10.64 11.24
C THR A 37 -2.29 -10.89 9.78
N ASP A 38 -3.31 -11.72 9.58
CA ASP A 38 -3.81 -12.04 8.25
C ASP A 38 -4.34 -10.79 7.55
N GLN A 39 -5.13 -9.98 8.24
CA GLN A 39 -5.71 -8.77 7.67
C GLN A 39 -4.63 -7.77 7.27
N MET A 40 -3.61 -7.59 8.10
CA MET A 40 -2.51 -6.67 7.80
C MET A 40 -1.73 -7.14 6.57
N ARG A 41 -1.42 -8.43 6.48
CA ARG A 41 -0.70 -8.99 5.33
C ARG A 41 -1.51 -8.90 4.06
N ARG A 42 -2.82 -9.15 4.12
CA ARG A 42 -3.72 -9.01 2.96
C ARG A 42 -3.78 -7.57 2.48
N ALA A 43 -3.92 -6.62 3.40
CA ALA A 43 -3.94 -5.20 3.05
C ALA A 43 -2.62 -4.78 2.38
N ALA A 44 -1.49 -5.21 2.95
CA ALA A 44 -0.17 -4.88 2.40
C ALA A 44 0.00 -5.43 0.99
N VAL A 45 -0.30 -6.71 0.77
CA VAL A 45 -0.17 -7.38 -0.54
C VAL A 45 -1.08 -6.73 -1.58
N SER A 46 -2.26 -6.28 -1.17
CA SER A 46 -3.22 -5.61 -2.05
C SER A 46 -2.65 -4.34 -2.69
N ILE A 47 -1.72 -3.67 -2.02
CA ILE A 47 -1.16 -2.41 -2.53
C ILE A 47 -0.40 -2.62 -3.84
N PRO A 48 0.70 -3.41 -3.86
CA PRO A 48 1.42 -3.64 -5.13
C PRO A 48 0.59 -4.43 -6.14
N SER A 49 -0.29 -5.31 -5.69
CA SER A 49 -1.14 -6.11 -6.58
C SER A 49 -2.05 -5.22 -7.41
N ASN A 50 -2.69 -4.22 -6.79
CA ASN A 50 -3.56 -3.28 -7.50
C ASN A 50 -2.77 -2.35 -8.43
N ILE A 51 -1.56 -1.95 -8.04
CA ILE A 51 -0.70 -1.15 -8.92
C ILE A 51 -0.38 -1.95 -10.19
N ALA A 52 0.04 -3.20 -10.03
CA ALA A 52 0.41 -4.06 -11.16
C ALA A 52 -0.80 -4.33 -12.06
N GLU A 53 -1.95 -4.65 -11.46
CA GLU A 53 -3.17 -4.93 -12.20
C GLU A 53 -3.63 -3.70 -13.00
N GLY A 54 -3.58 -2.52 -12.37
CA GLY A 54 -3.95 -1.28 -13.04
C GLY A 54 -3.03 -0.93 -14.20
N GLN A 55 -1.73 -1.16 -14.02
CA GLN A 55 -0.75 -0.91 -15.10
C GLN A 55 -0.95 -1.86 -16.28
N ALA A 56 -1.48 -3.06 -16.05
CA ALA A 56 -1.73 -4.03 -17.12
C ALA A 56 -2.87 -3.60 -18.05
N HIS A 57 -3.74 -2.72 -17.59
CA HIS A 57 -4.81 -2.15 -18.42
C HIS A 57 -4.28 -0.97 -19.22
N PHE A 58 -4.67 -0.85 -20.48
CA PHE A 58 -4.17 0.20 -21.37
C PHE A 58 -5.00 1.49 -21.32
N SER A 59 -5.64 1.75 -20.19
CA SER A 59 -6.52 2.88 -19.99
C SER A 59 -6.11 3.66 -18.74
N LYS A 60 -5.97 4.98 -18.87
CA LYS A 60 -5.69 5.85 -17.73
C LYS A 60 -6.81 5.76 -16.68
N ARG A 61 -8.05 5.61 -17.14
CA ARG A 61 -9.21 5.49 -16.28
C ARG A 61 -9.12 4.24 -15.42
N GLU A 62 -8.80 3.10 -16.05
CA GLU A 62 -8.66 1.83 -15.35
C GLU A 62 -7.47 1.85 -14.39
N PHE A 63 -6.34 2.40 -14.84
CA PHE A 63 -5.17 2.52 -13.98
C PHE A 63 -5.49 3.34 -12.74
N ARG A 64 -6.16 4.47 -12.92
CA ARG A 64 -6.58 5.34 -11.82
C ARG A 64 -7.50 4.61 -10.85
N HIS A 65 -8.41 3.81 -11.37
CA HIS A 65 -9.34 3.01 -10.56
C HIS A 65 -8.56 2.06 -9.62
N PHE A 66 -7.61 1.32 -10.17
CA PHE A 66 -6.81 0.38 -9.38
C PHE A 66 -5.88 1.10 -8.39
N LEU A 67 -5.33 2.25 -8.76
CA LEU A 67 -4.51 3.03 -7.85
C LEU A 67 -5.32 3.54 -6.64
N ARG A 68 -6.59 3.85 -6.84
CA ARG A 68 -7.48 4.23 -5.73
C ARG A 68 -7.70 3.05 -4.79
N HIS A 69 -7.79 1.84 -5.31
CA HIS A 69 -7.87 0.64 -4.48
C HIS A 69 -6.60 0.47 -3.66
N SER A 70 -5.43 0.71 -4.26
CA SER A 70 -4.16 0.68 -3.53
C SER A 70 -4.16 1.70 -2.39
N SER A 71 -4.65 2.91 -2.65
CA SER A 71 -4.74 3.96 -1.62
C SER A 71 -5.66 3.56 -0.48
N GLY A 72 -6.79 2.91 -0.78
CA GLY A 72 -7.70 2.39 0.23
C GLY A 72 -7.06 1.30 1.09
N SER A 73 -6.34 0.39 0.45
CA SER A 73 -5.62 -0.67 1.15
C SER A 73 -4.52 -0.10 2.04
N LEU A 74 -3.87 0.98 1.59
CA LEU A 74 -2.84 1.66 2.36
C LEU A 74 -3.42 2.29 3.64
N ALA A 75 -4.58 2.95 3.52
CA ALA A 75 -5.27 3.53 4.68
C ALA A 75 -5.71 2.45 5.67
N GLU A 76 -6.17 1.31 5.15
CA GLU A 76 -6.53 0.16 5.99
C GLU A 76 -5.31 -0.36 6.74
N LEU A 77 -4.18 -0.53 6.05
CA LEU A 77 -2.95 -0.99 6.67
C LEU A 77 -2.46 -0.01 7.72
N GLU A 78 -2.50 1.29 7.45
CA GLU A 78 -2.10 2.31 8.43
C GLU A 78 -2.92 2.19 9.71
N THR A 79 -4.23 2.02 9.56
CA THR A 79 -5.14 1.81 10.69
C THR A 79 -4.74 0.57 11.48
N GLN A 80 -4.47 -0.52 10.80
CA GLN A 80 -4.08 -1.79 11.44
C GLN A 80 -2.75 -1.69 12.16
N ILE A 81 -1.78 -0.95 11.61
CA ILE A 81 -0.49 -0.70 12.26
C ILE A 81 -0.72 0.02 13.60
N LEU A 82 -1.59 1.01 13.61
CA LEU A 82 -1.92 1.76 14.83
C LEU A 82 -2.65 0.88 15.85
N ILE A 83 -3.51 -0.02 15.39
CA ILE A 83 -4.17 -1.00 16.25
C ILE A 83 -3.11 -1.92 16.89
N ALA A 84 -2.17 -2.42 16.08
CA ALA A 84 -1.10 -3.30 16.56
C ALA A 84 -0.23 -2.60 17.61
N GLN A 85 0.04 -1.31 17.41
CA GLN A 85 0.77 -0.52 18.40
C GLN A 85 0.00 -0.44 19.72
N ARG A 86 -1.29 -0.14 19.66
CA ARG A 86 -2.15 -0.06 20.86
C ARG A 86 -2.26 -1.39 21.59
N ARG A 87 -2.15 -2.49 20.86
CA ARG A 87 -2.14 -3.84 21.45
C ARG A 87 -0.77 -4.26 21.95
N ASN A 88 0.23 -3.39 21.82
CA ASN A 88 1.62 -3.66 22.19
C ASN A 88 2.27 -4.78 21.38
N TYR A 89 1.77 -5.01 20.16
CA TYR A 89 2.39 -5.98 19.24
C TYR A 89 3.56 -5.34 18.48
N LEU A 90 3.52 -4.02 18.33
CA LEU A 90 4.58 -3.23 17.73
C LEU A 90 5.06 -2.20 18.74
N ASN A 91 6.37 -2.03 18.86
CA ASN A 91 6.93 -0.97 19.69
C ASN A 91 6.92 0.36 18.92
N GLU A 92 7.33 1.43 19.60
CA GLU A 92 7.32 2.77 19.02
C GLU A 92 8.20 2.88 17.77
N SER A 93 9.39 2.28 17.82
CA SER A 93 10.35 2.29 16.70
C SER A 93 9.81 1.55 15.48
N GLN A 94 9.26 0.36 15.69
CA GLN A 94 8.66 -0.45 14.62
C GLN A 94 7.49 0.27 13.98
N THR A 95 6.64 0.87 14.81
CA THR A 95 5.48 1.64 14.35
C THR A 95 5.92 2.81 13.48
N ALA A 96 6.90 3.58 13.96
CA ALA A 96 7.42 4.75 13.24
C ALA A 96 7.97 4.35 11.87
N GLU A 97 8.74 3.26 11.80
CA GLU A 97 9.32 2.79 10.53
C GLU A 97 8.25 2.33 9.55
N LEU A 98 7.27 1.57 10.01
CA LEU A 98 6.17 1.12 9.14
C LEU A 98 5.33 2.30 8.65
N LEU A 99 5.04 3.26 9.52
CA LEU A 99 4.28 4.46 9.12
C LEU A 99 5.08 5.31 8.13
N ARG A 100 6.39 5.41 8.31
CA ARG A 100 7.25 6.12 7.35
C ARG A 100 7.11 5.51 5.95
N ARG A 101 7.14 4.18 5.88
CA ARG A 101 7.01 3.46 4.60
C ARG A 101 5.61 3.62 4.00
N THR A 102 4.57 3.55 4.82
CA THR A 102 3.20 3.74 4.32
C THR A 102 3.00 5.16 3.79
N HIS A 103 3.53 6.16 4.49
CA HIS A 103 3.43 7.56 4.07
C HIS A 103 4.21 7.81 2.78
N GLU A 104 5.37 7.18 2.61
CA GLU A 104 6.14 7.29 1.38
C GLU A 104 5.35 6.73 0.19
N VAL A 105 4.80 5.53 0.33
CA VAL A 105 3.96 4.93 -0.72
C VAL A 105 2.76 5.82 -1.01
N GLY A 106 2.13 6.35 0.04
CA GLY A 106 0.98 7.24 -0.10
C GLY A 106 1.28 8.49 -0.92
N ARG A 107 2.43 9.12 -0.67
CA ARG A 107 2.85 10.30 -1.45
C ARG A 107 3.08 9.96 -2.92
N ILE A 108 3.71 8.81 -3.17
CA ILE A 108 3.97 8.37 -4.56
C ILE A 108 2.66 8.06 -5.27
N LEU A 109 1.74 7.36 -4.60
CA LEU A 109 0.42 7.06 -5.17
C LEU A 109 -0.36 8.34 -5.48
N SER A 110 -0.35 9.31 -4.57
CA SER A 110 -1.02 10.59 -4.76
C SER A 110 -0.46 11.33 -5.97
N GLY A 111 0.86 11.36 -6.10
CA GLY A 111 1.52 11.98 -7.26
C GLY A 111 1.14 11.30 -8.57
N LEU A 112 1.12 9.97 -8.57
CA LEU A 112 0.76 9.18 -9.74
C LEU A 112 -0.71 9.39 -10.11
N LEU A 113 -1.61 9.34 -9.14
CA LEU A 113 -3.04 9.61 -9.35
C LEU A 113 -3.24 11.01 -9.93
N ASN A 114 -2.52 11.98 -9.40
CA ASN A 114 -2.62 13.37 -9.88
C ASN A 114 -2.16 13.50 -11.33
N SER A 115 -1.11 12.78 -11.71
CA SER A 115 -0.59 12.80 -13.09
C SER A 115 -1.56 12.15 -14.08
N LEU A 116 -2.48 11.33 -13.60
CA LEU A 116 -3.48 10.62 -14.42
C LEU A 116 -4.85 11.29 -14.42
N ARG A 117 -4.97 12.47 -13.78
CA ARG A 117 -6.25 13.19 -13.76
C ARG A 117 -6.63 13.62 -15.17
N GLU A 118 -7.91 13.44 -15.51
CA GLU A 118 -8.44 14.00 -16.73
C GLU A 118 -8.49 15.52 -16.57
N ARG A 119 -7.97 16.24 -17.58
CA ARG A 119 -8.10 17.68 -17.63
C ARG A 119 -9.55 18.03 -17.94
N THR A 120 -10.21 18.67 -16.98
CA THR A 120 -11.47 19.34 -17.32
C THR A 120 -11.13 20.52 -18.21
N THR A 121 -11.53 20.45 -19.46
CA THR A 121 -11.54 21.62 -20.31
C THR A 121 -12.57 22.59 -19.73
N ALA A 122 -12.10 23.74 -19.28
CA ALA A 122 -13.01 24.84 -18.93
C ALA A 122 -13.83 25.17 -20.16
N ALA A 123 -15.13 25.08 -20.03
CA ALA A 123 -16.05 25.47 -21.08
C ALA A 123 -15.97 26.98 -21.28
#